data_c11fd5bb433ef281cb8d97f3472b0f06
#
_entry.id   c11fd5bb433ef281cb8d97f3472b0f06
#
_cell.length_a   1.000
_cell.length_b   1.000
_cell.length_c   1.000
_cell.angle_alpha   90.00
_cell.angle_beta   90.00
_cell.angle_gamma   90.00
#
_symmetry.space_group_name_H-M   'P 1'
#
loop_
_entity.id
_entity.type
_entity.pdbx_description
1 polymer ?
#
loop_
_entity_poly.entity_id
_entity_poly.type
_entity_poly.pdbx_seq_one_letter_code
_entity_poly.pdbx_strand_id
1 'polypeptide(L)'
;NSNGKWIWNTDTGVISGVNPNAPLIDLGRGYNFANAGTINVQGDGAVAISGGTTSYTVQLVNSGTINVGTAQGQADGTNGTGLIGIKGNGSDTTINNAQSGVINVYADNSWAFGGKTKAIINNGEINLLCDTGCDIYAPGTTGTLNDHNSTTDIIVPAATSTPTQGSVPTVPADSSAQQKLTNYTIGTNSDGTSGMLKANNLVISDKVKVNTGFSAGTADTTVVINDVFKGENISGAENISSSTVMWNAQGSTDASGNVDVTMTKNAYTDVVTDSSVNNVAQVLDSGYTNN
;
A
#
# COMPACT_ATOMS: atom_id res chain seq x y z
N ASN A 1 -12.61 -19.82 -20.98
CA ASN A 1 -13.00 -18.94 -19.90
C ASN A 1 -11.90 -18.95 -18.83
N SER A 2 -11.06 -17.92 -18.80
CA SER A 2 -9.91 -17.83 -17.89
C SER A 2 -10.27 -17.15 -16.55
N ASN A 3 -11.52 -16.77 -16.39
CA ASN A 3 -11.98 -16.05 -15.20
C ASN A 3 -11.72 -16.87 -13.92
N GLY A 4 -11.04 -16.26 -12.97
CA GLY A 4 -10.66 -16.88 -11.70
C GLY A 4 -9.47 -17.84 -11.73
N LYS A 5 -8.79 -18.01 -12.87
CA LYS A 5 -7.55 -18.80 -12.91
C LYS A 5 -6.37 -18.02 -12.37
N TRP A 6 -5.55 -18.71 -11.59
CA TRP A 6 -4.35 -18.14 -11.00
C TRP A 6 -3.08 -18.63 -11.71
N ILE A 7 -2.18 -17.67 -11.90
CA ILE A 7 -0.79 -17.90 -12.26
C ILE A 7 0.03 -17.32 -11.11
N TRP A 8 1.08 -17.97 -10.69
CA TRP A 8 1.89 -17.48 -9.58
C TRP A 8 3.36 -17.86 -9.69
N ASN A 9 4.17 -16.99 -9.11
CA ASN A 9 5.56 -17.25 -8.81
C ASN A 9 5.62 -17.85 -7.40
N THR A 10 6.18 -19.05 -7.26
CA THR A 10 6.29 -19.72 -5.97
C THR A 10 7.31 -19.03 -5.06
N ASP A 11 7.33 -19.38 -3.78
CA ASP A 11 8.21 -18.80 -2.77
C ASP A 11 9.71 -18.91 -3.08
N THR A 12 10.11 -19.92 -3.83
CA THR A 12 11.49 -20.13 -4.31
C THR A 12 11.74 -19.55 -5.71
N GLY A 13 10.68 -19.10 -6.38
CA GLY A 13 10.76 -18.57 -7.74
C GLY A 13 11.43 -17.21 -7.80
N VAL A 14 12.32 -17.02 -8.77
CA VAL A 14 12.94 -15.73 -9.07
C VAL A 14 12.71 -15.40 -10.53
N ILE A 15 12.05 -14.27 -10.79
CA ILE A 15 11.83 -13.74 -12.13
C ILE A 15 12.57 -12.42 -12.24
N SER A 16 13.54 -12.32 -13.14
CA SER A 16 14.35 -11.13 -13.31
C SER A 16 14.48 -10.77 -14.77
N GLY A 17 14.47 -9.48 -15.07
CA GLY A 17 14.71 -9.03 -16.44
C GLY A 17 14.89 -7.53 -16.58
N VAL A 18 15.56 -7.15 -17.66
CA VAL A 18 15.68 -5.76 -18.13
C VAL A 18 14.78 -5.65 -19.37
N ASN A 19 13.67 -4.95 -19.23
CA ASN A 19 12.61 -4.97 -20.25
C ASN A 19 12.06 -3.55 -20.54
N PRO A 20 12.83 -2.70 -21.20
CA PRO A 20 12.43 -1.30 -21.43
C PRO A 20 11.07 -1.20 -22.13
N ASN A 21 10.21 -0.33 -21.60
CA ASN A 21 8.87 -0.02 -22.12
C ASN A 21 7.93 -1.22 -22.28
N ALA A 22 8.17 -2.30 -21.49
CA ALA A 22 7.35 -3.49 -21.56
C ALA A 22 7.21 -4.15 -20.18
N PRO A 23 6.12 -4.90 -19.94
CA PRO A 23 5.99 -5.70 -18.74
C PRO A 23 6.90 -6.93 -18.78
N LEU A 24 7.48 -7.26 -17.62
CA LEU A 24 8.21 -8.51 -17.43
C LEU A 24 7.22 -9.69 -17.36
N ILE A 25 6.10 -9.47 -16.68
CA ILE A 25 4.98 -10.40 -16.64
C ILE A 25 3.77 -9.68 -17.21
N ASP A 26 3.33 -10.12 -18.39
CA ASP A 26 2.17 -9.60 -19.08
C ASP A 26 1.04 -10.63 -19.00
N LEU A 27 0.02 -10.30 -18.22
CA LEU A 27 -1.11 -11.19 -18.02
C LEU A 27 -2.11 -11.01 -19.15
N GLY A 28 -2.44 -12.11 -19.77
CA GLY A 28 -3.53 -12.14 -20.69
C GLY A 28 -4.88 -11.84 -20.01
N ARG A 29 -5.92 -11.89 -20.77
CA ARG A 29 -7.28 -11.56 -20.37
C ARG A 29 -7.81 -12.51 -19.28
N GLY A 30 -8.21 -11.95 -18.14
CA GLY A 30 -8.94 -12.67 -17.10
C GLY A 30 -8.11 -13.55 -16.17
N TYR A 31 -6.78 -13.43 -16.16
CA TYR A 31 -5.91 -14.13 -15.23
C TYR A 31 -5.64 -13.33 -13.96
N ASN A 32 -5.67 -14.03 -12.83
CA ASN A 32 -5.15 -13.55 -11.56
C ASN A 32 -3.67 -13.93 -11.45
N PHE A 33 -2.89 -13.12 -10.74
CA PHE A 33 -1.49 -13.40 -10.49
C PHE A 33 -1.12 -13.19 -9.03
N ALA A 34 -0.30 -14.09 -8.50
CA ALA A 34 0.30 -13.95 -7.18
C ALA A 34 1.81 -14.16 -7.25
N ASN A 35 2.55 -13.23 -6.64
CA ASN A 35 3.98 -13.40 -6.40
C ASN A 35 4.21 -13.80 -4.95
N ALA A 36 4.71 -14.99 -4.71
CA ALA A 36 5.18 -15.43 -3.40
C ALA A 36 6.73 -15.47 -3.32
N GLY A 37 7.40 -15.37 -4.46
CA GLY A 37 8.86 -15.36 -4.58
C GLY A 37 9.42 -13.95 -4.78
N THR A 38 10.40 -13.85 -5.66
CA THR A 38 11.09 -12.58 -5.95
C THR A 38 10.94 -12.21 -7.42
N ILE A 39 10.61 -10.95 -7.68
CA ILE A 39 10.57 -10.38 -9.03
C ILE A 39 11.49 -9.16 -9.04
N ASN A 40 12.44 -9.13 -9.99
CA ASN A 40 13.36 -8.01 -10.17
C ASN A 40 13.15 -7.42 -11.58
N VAL A 41 12.76 -6.17 -11.68
CA VAL A 41 12.55 -5.50 -12.96
C VAL A 41 13.47 -4.29 -13.11
N GLN A 42 14.04 -4.14 -14.30
CA GLN A 42 14.86 -2.99 -14.70
C GLN A 42 14.51 -2.55 -16.12
N GLY A 43 14.93 -1.36 -16.48
CA GLY A 43 14.75 -0.76 -17.79
C GLY A 43 13.78 0.43 -17.77
N ASP A 44 14.04 1.43 -18.60
CA ASP A 44 13.20 2.61 -18.72
C ASP A 44 11.75 2.21 -19.05
N GLY A 45 10.79 2.68 -18.26
CA GLY A 45 9.37 2.40 -18.47
C GLY A 45 8.95 0.95 -18.30
N ALA A 46 9.81 0.10 -17.72
CA ALA A 46 9.49 -1.30 -17.47
C ALA A 46 8.42 -1.46 -16.39
N VAL A 47 7.68 -2.56 -16.46
CA VAL A 47 6.66 -2.93 -15.48
C VAL A 47 6.95 -4.35 -15.01
N ALA A 48 6.94 -4.59 -13.69
CA ALA A 48 7.15 -5.95 -13.20
C ALA A 48 5.95 -6.84 -13.54
N ILE A 49 4.75 -6.45 -13.14
CA ILE A 49 3.51 -7.20 -13.38
C ILE A 49 2.48 -6.24 -14.00
N SER A 50 2.00 -6.57 -15.18
CA SER A 50 0.90 -5.85 -15.84
C SER A 50 -0.34 -6.73 -15.91
N GLY A 51 -1.44 -6.26 -15.36
CA GLY A 51 -2.75 -6.88 -15.55
C GLY A 51 -3.19 -6.82 -17.01
N GLY A 52 -3.82 -7.87 -17.48
CA GLY A 52 -4.39 -7.89 -18.82
C GLY A 52 -5.61 -6.98 -18.92
N THR A 53 -5.87 -6.45 -20.11
CA THR A 53 -7.10 -5.69 -20.41
C THR A 53 -8.30 -6.61 -20.22
N THR A 54 -9.21 -6.27 -19.31
CA THR A 54 -10.30 -7.14 -18.96
C THR A 54 -11.52 -6.39 -18.44
N SER A 55 -12.70 -6.99 -18.65
CA SER A 55 -13.94 -6.67 -17.97
C SER A 55 -14.29 -7.69 -16.87
N TYR A 56 -13.34 -8.57 -16.53
CA TYR A 56 -13.49 -9.56 -15.46
C TYR A 56 -12.79 -9.07 -14.19
N THR A 57 -13.29 -9.48 -13.04
CA THR A 57 -12.60 -9.26 -11.76
C THR A 57 -11.25 -9.97 -11.79
N VAL A 58 -10.19 -9.21 -11.63
CA VAL A 58 -8.80 -9.68 -11.62
C VAL A 58 -8.13 -9.24 -10.33
N GLN A 59 -7.33 -10.14 -9.77
CA GLN A 59 -6.54 -9.89 -8.57
C GLN A 59 -5.05 -10.04 -8.89
N LEU A 60 -4.28 -9.02 -8.51
CA LEU A 60 -2.82 -9.02 -8.60
C LEU A 60 -2.27 -8.89 -7.18
N VAL A 61 -1.64 -9.94 -6.68
CA VAL A 61 -1.23 -10.04 -5.27
C VAL A 61 0.28 -10.22 -5.17
N ASN A 62 0.90 -9.44 -4.29
CA ASN A 62 2.27 -9.68 -3.87
C ASN A 62 2.30 -10.11 -2.41
N SER A 63 2.72 -11.33 -2.14
CA SER A 63 3.04 -11.86 -0.81
C SER A 63 4.53 -12.15 -0.61
N GLY A 64 5.34 -12.00 -1.67
CA GLY A 64 6.78 -12.09 -1.67
C GLY A 64 7.45 -10.73 -1.84
N THR A 65 8.49 -10.66 -2.65
CA THR A 65 9.27 -9.43 -2.88
C THR A 65 9.22 -9.01 -4.33
N ILE A 66 8.95 -7.73 -4.57
CA ILE A 66 9.09 -7.10 -5.88
C ILE A 66 10.12 -5.98 -5.75
N ASN A 67 11.17 -6.05 -6.56
CA ASN A 67 12.17 -5.00 -6.67
C ASN A 67 11.96 -4.22 -7.98
N VAL A 68 11.56 -2.97 -7.84
CA VAL A 68 11.40 -2.01 -8.94
C VAL A 68 12.71 -1.28 -9.12
N GLY A 69 13.53 -1.75 -10.04
CA GLY A 69 14.96 -1.57 -10.01
C GLY A 69 15.61 -2.48 -8.97
N THR A 70 16.92 -2.53 -8.93
CA THR A 70 17.71 -3.31 -7.99
C THR A 70 18.70 -2.42 -7.25
N ALA A 71 19.16 -2.87 -6.07
CA ALA A 71 20.19 -2.16 -5.31
C ALA A 71 21.49 -2.06 -6.10
N GLN A 72 21.88 -3.13 -6.79
CA GLN A 72 23.05 -3.13 -7.68
C GLN A 72 22.86 -2.17 -8.85
N GLY A 73 21.67 -2.17 -9.48
CA GLY A 73 21.36 -1.24 -10.56
C GLY A 73 21.35 0.23 -10.11
N GLN A 74 20.98 0.51 -8.87
CA GLN A 74 21.10 1.84 -8.27
C GLN A 74 22.57 2.26 -8.15
N ALA A 75 23.43 1.38 -7.61
CA ALA A 75 24.85 1.64 -7.49
C ALA A 75 25.53 1.84 -8.87
N ASP A 76 25.11 1.10 -9.86
CA ASP A 76 25.66 1.12 -11.21
C ASP A 76 25.02 2.18 -12.13
N GLY A 77 23.92 2.81 -11.70
CA GLY A 77 23.15 3.75 -12.51
C GLY A 77 22.42 3.08 -13.70
N THR A 78 22.02 1.81 -13.56
CA THR A 78 21.47 0.99 -14.66
C THR A 78 20.01 0.62 -14.53
N ASN A 79 19.33 1.05 -13.46
CA ASN A 79 17.91 0.69 -13.24
C ASN A 79 16.96 1.25 -14.31
N GLY A 80 17.29 2.42 -14.88
CA GLY A 80 16.35 3.18 -15.67
C GLY A 80 15.38 4.00 -14.81
N THR A 81 14.44 4.67 -15.46
CA THR A 81 13.41 5.51 -14.83
C THR A 81 12.02 5.19 -15.36
N GLY A 82 10.98 5.62 -14.65
CA GLY A 82 9.60 5.39 -15.09
C GLY A 82 9.11 3.95 -14.92
N LEU A 83 9.72 3.18 -14.01
CA LEU A 83 9.32 1.81 -13.74
C LEU A 83 8.09 1.75 -12.84
N ILE A 84 7.29 0.71 -13.01
CA ILE A 84 6.13 0.41 -12.16
C ILE A 84 6.24 -1.04 -11.66
N GLY A 85 5.99 -1.25 -10.39
CA GLY A 85 5.93 -2.59 -9.81
C GLY A 85 4.72 -3.37 -10.32
N ILE A 86 3.53 -3.00 -9.90
CA ILE A 86 2.28 -3.65 -10.31
C ILE A 86 1.38 -2.63 -10.98
N LYS A 87 1.00 -2.91 -12.22
CA LYS A 87 0.15 -2.05 -13.03
C LYS A 87 -1.18 -2.71 -13.32
N GLY A 88 -2.27 -2.05 -12.91
CA GLY A 88 -3.62 -2.42 -13.32
C GLY A 88 -3.95 -1.95 -14.74
N ASN A 89 -4.86 -2.63 -15.39
CA ASN A 89 -5.28 -2.29 -16.75
C ASN A 89 -6.81 -2.36 -16.94
N GLY A 90 -7.55 -2.25 -15.85
CA GLY A 90 -9.00 -2.29 -15.87
C GLY A 90 -9.63 -1.88 -14.56
N SER A 91 -10.85 -1.34 -14.62
CA SER A 91 -11.63 -0.90 -13.44
C SER A 91 -12.11 -2.05 -12.55
N ASP A 92 -11.90 -3.30 -12.95
CA ASP A 92 -12.25 -4.49 -12.17
C ASP A 92 -10.99 -5.19 -11.62
N THR A 93 -9.82 -4.57 -11.74
CA THR A 93 -8.55 -5.07 -11.23
C THR A 93 -8.31 -4.57 -9.81
N THR A 94 -8.07 -5.49 -8.88
CA THR A 94 -7.62 -5.18 -7.52
C THR A 94 -6.15 -5.57 -7.36
N ILE A 95 -5.34 -4.64 -6.88
CA ILE A 95 -3.94 -4.86 -6.54
C ILE A 95 -3.82 -4.93 -5.02
N ASN A 96 -3.14 -5.95 -4.51
CA ASN A 96 -2.90 -6.11 -3.08
C ASN A 96 -1.43 -6.46 -2.81
N ASN A 97 -0.75 -5.59 -2.08
CA ASN A 97 0.48 -5.97 -1.40
C ASN A 97 0.07 -6.58 -0.06
N ALA A 98 0.11 -7.91 0.04
CA ALA A 98 -0.34 -8.66 1.20
C ALA A 98 0.55 -8.39 2.43
N GLN A 99 0.13 -8.82 3.60
CA GLN A 99 0.84 -8.56 4.88
C GLN A 99 2.31 -9.00 4.86
N SER A 100 2.64 -10.10 4.18
CA SER A 100 4.03 -10.56 3.99
C SER A 100 4.72 -9.95 2.77
N GLY A 101 3.99 -9.17 1.96
CA GLY A 101 4.51 -8.59 0.72
C GLY A 101 5.45 -7.43 0.97
N VAL A 102 6.53 -7.38 0.20
CA VAL A 102 7.51 -6.29 0.22
C VAL A 102 7.68 -5.78 -1.22
N ILE A 103 7.57 -4.48 -1.39
CA ILE A 103 7.87 -3.81 -2.66
C ILE A 103 8.97 -2.78 -2.40
N ASN A 104 10.10 -2.95 -3.07
CA ASN A 104 11.24 -2.05 -2.97
C ASN A 104 11.37 -1.24 -4.25
N VAL A 105 11.36 0.09 -4.15
CA VAL A 105 11.55 0.97 -5.30
C VAL A 105 12.95 1.57 -5.23
N TYR A 106 13.87 0.98 -5.97
CA TYR A 106 15.26 1.45 -6.10
C TYR A 106 15.47 2.40 -7.27
N ALA A 107 14.61 2.31 -8.29
CA ALA A 107 14.73 3.13 -9.48
C ALA A 107 14.20 4.54 -9.25
N ASP A 108 14.90 5.53 -9.77
CA ASP A 108 14.46 6.92 -9.72
C ASP A 108 13.21 7.16 -10.57
N ASN A 109 12.40 8.14 -10.20
CA ASN A 109 11.16 8.49 -10.89
C ASN A 109 10.35 7.26 -11.28
N SER A 110 10.14 6.39 -10.30
CA SER A 110 9.49 5.08 -10.44
C SER A 110 8.50 4.84 -9.30
N TRP A 111 7.66 3.83 -9.42
CA TRP A 111 6.51 3.68 -8.54
C TRP A 111 6.24 2.22 -8.20
N ALA A 112 5.65 2.01 -7.01
CA ALA A 112 5.21 0.67 -6.62
C ALA A 112 4.00 0.21 -7.44
N PHE A 113 3.04 1.11 -7.67
CA PHE A 113 1.77 0.81 -8.34
C PHE A 113 1.45 1.82 -9.42
N GLY A 114 0.63 1.40 -10.38
CA GLY A 114 0.12 2.28 -11.41
C GLY A 114 -1.07 1.72 -12.17
N GLY A 115 -1.54 2.50 -13.13
CA GLY A 115 -2.56 2.11 -14.09
C GLY A 115 -4.00 2.27 -13.60
N LYS A 116 -4.92 1.64 -14.32
CA LYS A 116 -6.35 1.67 -14.03
C LYS A 116 -6.73 0.48 -13.15
N THR A 117 -7.34 0.75 -12.00
CA THR A 117 -7.72 -0.27 -11.03
C THR A 117 -9.10 -0.03 -10.45
N LYS A 118 -9.68 -1.04 -9.81
CA LYS A 118 -10.78 -0.90 -8.87
C LYS A 118 -10.28 -0.39 -7.53
N ALA A 119 -9.24 -1.03 -7.00
CA ALA A 119 -8.63 -0.69 -5.73
C ALA A 119 -7.15 -1.12 -5.70
N ILE A 120 -6.34 -0.38 -4.95
CA ILE A 120 -4.97 -0.74 -4.59
C ILE A 120 -4.89 -0.76 -3.08
N ILE A 121 -4.47 -1.89 -2.52
CA ILE A 121 -4.45 -2.14 -1.08
C ILE A 121 -3.01 -2.46 -0.67
N ASN A 122 -2.48 -1.73 0.31
CA ASN A 122 -1.21 -2.06 0.92
C ASN A 122 -1.40 -2.56 2.35
N ASN A 123 -1.27 -3.87 2.55
CA ASN A 123 -1.24 -4.52 3.87
C ASN A 123 0.18 -4.93 4.27
N GLY A 124 1.14 -4.81 3.36
CA GLY A 124 2.52 -5.17 3.56
C GLY A 124 3.44 -3.96 3.68
N GLU A 125 4.67 -4.12 3.21
CA GLU A 125 5.73 -3.13 3.28
C GLU A 125 6.05 -2.56 1.89
N ILE A 126 6.19 -1.24 1.81
CA ILE A 126 6.71 -0.53 0.64
C ILE A 126 7.92 0.29 1.09
N ASN A 127 9.06 0.10 0.41
CA ASN A 127 10.29 0.82 0.68
C ASN A 127 10.64 1.70 -0.51
N LEU A 128 10.61 3.02 -0.32
CA LEU A 128 11.05 3.99 -1.31
C LEU A 128 12.55 4.27 -1.10
N LEU A 129 13.39 3.55 -1.85
CA LEU A 129 14.84 3.49 -1.68
C LEU A 129 15.60 4.21 -2.81
N CYS A 130 14.88 4.87 -3.70
CA CYS A 130 15.47 5.63 -4.80
C CYS A 130 16.23 6.87 -4.31
N ASP A 131 17.07 7.42 -5.15
CA ASP A 131 17.75 8.69 -4.89
C ASP A 131 16.82 9.89 -5.12
N THR A 132 15.91 9.81 -6.06
CA THR A 132 14.98 10.90 -6.39
C THR A 132 13.69 10.43 -7.05
N GLY A 133 12.59 11.08 -6.72
CA GLY A 133 11.34 11.09 -7.50
C GLY A 133 10.50 9.82 -7.49
N CYS A 134 10.84 8.79 -6.71
CA CYS A 134 9.95 7.65 -6.58
C CYS A 134 8.79 7.94 -5.62
N ASP A 135 7.68 7.23 -5.83
CA ASP A 135 6.48 7.35 -5.00
C ASP A 135 5.73 6.00 -5.01
N ILE A 136 4.62 5.95 -4.30
CA ILE A 136 3.78 4.75 -4.24
C ILE A 136 3.00 4.59 -5.55
N TYR A 137 2.39 5.67 -6.04
CA TYR A 137 1.51 5.65 -7.19
C TYR A 137 2.09 6.41 -8.38
N ALA A 138 2.11 5.76 -9.54
CA ALA A 138 2.44 6.43 -10.80
C ALA A 138 1.42 7.53 -11.14
N PRO A 139 1.84 8.59 -11.85
CA PRO A 139 0.90 9.58 -12.38
C PRO A 139 -0.22 8.94 -13.19
N GLY A 140 -1.45 9.39 -12.97
CA GLY A 140 -2.63 8.86 -13.67
C GLY A 140 -3.18 7.54 -13.12
N THR A 141 -2.67 7.05 -12.01
CA THR A 141 -3.24 5.88 -11.32
C THR A 141 -4.66 6.18 -10.87
N THR A 142 -5.60 5.28 -11.19
CA THR A 142 -7.01 5.42 -10.85
C THR A 142 -7.54 4.23 -10.07
N GLY A 143 -8.59 4.47 -9.27
CA GLY A 143 -9.24 3.50 -8.40
C GLY A 143 -9.31 3.98 -6.97
N THR A 144 -9.80 3.15 -6.08
CA THR A 144 -9.76 3.41 -4.63
C THR A 144 -8.38 3.04 -4.12
N LEU A 145 -7.63 4.04 -3.67
CA LEU A 145 -6.25 3.84 -3.25
C LEU A 145 -6.21 3.51 -1.77
N ASN A 146 -5.72 2.31 -1.47
CA ASN A 146 -5.54 1.76 -0.13
C ASN A 146 -6.84 1.66 0.70
N ASP A 147 -7.93 1.16 0.09
CA ASP A 147 -9.20 0.94 0.76
C ASP A 147 -9.31 -0.49 1.27
N HIS A 148 -9.33 -0.66 2.60
CA HIS A 148 -9.52 -1.95 3.25
C HIS A 148 -11.00 -2.35 3.41
N ASN A 149 -11.92 -1.44 3.19
CA ASN A 149 -13.36 -1.74 3.21
C ASN A 149 -13.82 -2.49 1.95
N SER A 150 -12.91 -2.74 1.03
CA SER A 150 -13.16 -3.65 -0.08
C SER A 150 -13.34 -5.06 0.48
N THR A 151 -14.57 -5.50 0.58
CA THR A 151 -14.96 -6.86 1.01
C THR A 151 -14.61 -7.94 -0.01
N THR A 152 -13.72 -7.66 -0.94
CA THR A 152 -13.26 -8.65 -1.89
C THR A 152 -12.29 -9.56 -1.17
N ASP A 153 -12.77 -10.70 -0.72
CA ASP A 153 -11.91 -11.78 -0.22
C ASP A 153 -10.88 -12.13 -1.30
N ILE A 154 -9.63 -11.80 -1.02
CA ILE A 154 -8.54 -12.17 -1.91
C ILE A 154 -8.15 -13.60 -1.58
N ILE A 155 -8.67 -14.53 -2.35
CA ILE A 155 -8.32 -15.94 -2.21
C ILE A 155 -7.04 -16.17 -3.02
N VAL A 156 -5.91 -16.19 -2.33
CA VAL A 156 -4.66 -16.69 -2.90
C VAL A 156 -4.67 -18.22 -2.73
N PRO A 157 -4.43 -19.00 -3.78
CA PRO A 157 -4.32 -20.45 -3.66
C PRO A 157 -3.28 -20.80 -2.60
N ALA A 158 -3.54 -21.83 -1.79
CA ALA A 158 -2.57 -22.29 -0.81
C ALA A 158 -1.25 -22.63 -1.52
N ALA A 159 -0.17 -21.98 -1.09
CA ALA A 159 1.16 -22.32 -1.56
C ALA A 159 1.51 -23.72 -1.07
N THR A 160 2.23 -24.48 -1.87
CA THR A 160 2.75 -25.81 -1.47
C THR A 160 3.90 -25.69 -0.45
N SER A 161 4.40 -24.47 -0.26
CA SER A 161 5.45 -24.11 0.68
C SER A 161 5.08 -22.80 1.38
N THR A 162 5.59 -22.57 2.58
CA THR A 162 5.41 -21.32 3.30
C THR A 162 6.19 -20.22 2.56
N PRO A 163 5.57 -19.09 2.18
CA PRO A 163 6.29 -18.00 1.57
C PRO A 163 7.45 -17.54 2.46
N THR A 164 8.63 -17.43 1.87
CA THR A 164 9.79 -16.87 2.56
C THR A 164 9.83 -15.39 2.24
N GLN A 165 9.64 -14.55 3.24
CA GLN A 165 9.83 -13.12 3.07
C GLN A 165 11.28 -12.86 2.68
N GLY A 166 11.50 -12.15 1.58
CA GLY A 166 12.82 -11.68 1.21
C GLY A 166 13.43 -10.80 2.32
N SER A 167 14.76 -10.76 2.39
CA SER A 167 15.42 -9.85 3.32
C SER A 167 15.01 -8.41 3.02
N VAL A 168 14.57 -7.68 4.03
CA VAL A 168 14.32 -6.25 3.90
C VAL A 168 15.65 -5.59 3.54
N PRO A 169 15.76 -4.86 2.43
CA PRO A 169 17.00 -4.20 2.06
C PRO A 169 17.39 -3.17 3.12
N THR A 170 18.68 -3.04 3.35
CA THR A 170 19.19 -1.92 4.14
C THR A 170 18.94 -0.63 3.36
N VAL A 171 18.25 0.32 3.96
CA VAL A 171 18.05 1.63 3.34
C VAL A 171 19.42 2.25 3.09
N PRO A 172 19.73 2.71 1.87
CA PRO A 172 20.97 3.42 1.62
C PRO A 172 21.09 4.63 2.56
N ALA A 173 22.23 4.76 3.24
CA ALA A 173 22.46 5.84 4.21
C ALA A 173 22.45 7.24 3.57
N ASP A 174 22.57 7.31 2.25
CA ASP A 174 22.84 8.54 1.51
C ASP A 174 21.67 9.04 0.63
N SER A 175 20.46 8.49 0.77
CA SER A 175 19.32 9.07 0.06
C SER A 175 18.98 10.44 0.66
N SER A 176 19.57 11.50 0.09
CA SER A 176 19.33 12.89 0.48
C SER A 176 18.12 13.52 -0.22
N ALA A 177 17.55 12.84 -1.21
CA ALA A 177 16.43 13.36 -1.95
C ALA A 177 15.15 13.39 -1.11
N GLN A 178 14.54 14.57 -1.02
CA GLN A 178 13.27 14.73 -0.32
C GLN A 178 12.15 14.12 -1.14
N GLN A 179 11.35 13.26 -0.49
CA GLN A 179 10.17 12.65 -1.07
C GLN A 179 8.92 13.23 -0.41
N LYS A 180 8.00 13.75 -1.22
CA LYS A 180 6.75 14.34 -0.74
C LYS A 180 5.59 13.41 -1.02
N LEU A 181 4.98 12.93 0.04
CA LEU A 181 3.79 12.09 -0.03
C LEU A 181 2.55 12.97 -0.12
N THR A 182 1.93 13.04 -1.29
CA THR A 182 0.83 13.97 -1.58
C THR A 182 -0.54 13.32 -1.62
N ASN A 183 -0.62 11.99 -1.73
CA ASN A 183 -1.89 11.28 -1.86
C ASN A 183 -1.71 9.83 -1.42
N TYR A 184 -1.87 9.58 -0.14
CA TYR A 184 -1.75 8.24 0.43
C TYR A 184 -2.80 8.01 1.50
N THR A 185 -3.44 6.86 1.45
CA THR A 185 -4.33 6.44 2.52
C THR A 185 -3.67 5.28 3.28
N ILE A 186 -3.41 5.51 4.57
CA ILE A 186 -2.92 4.48 5.48
C ILE A 186 -4.05 3.47 5.65
N GLY A 187 -3.84 2.27 5.12
CA GLY A 187 -4.81 1.20 5.24
C GLY A 187 -4.72 0.51 6.59
N THR A 188 -5.86 0.21 7.18
CA THR A 188 -5.95 -0.51 8.44
C THR A 188 -6.81 -1.77 8.30
N ASN A 189 -6.44 -2.80 9.01
CA ASN A 189 -7.16 -4.07 9.09
C ASN A 189 -8.08 -4.11 10.31
N SER A 190 -9.02 -5.03 10.32
CA SER A 190 -9.94 -5.22 11.44
C SER A 190 -9.24 -5.63 12.75
N ASP A 191 -8.02 -6.14 12.69
CA ASP A 191 -7.20 -6.51 13.85
C ASP A 191 -6.35 -5.35 14.39
N GLY A 192 -6.49 -4.13 13.84
CA GLY A 192 -5.72 -2.95 14.23
C GLY A 192 -4.34 -2.84 13.59
N THR A 193 -3.96 -3.78 12.73
CA THR A 193 -2.73 -3.67 11.93
C THR A 193 -2.91 -2.74 10.73
N SER A 194 -1.81 -2.22 10.20
CA SER A 194 -1.82 -1.36 9.03
C SER A 194 -0.73 -1.76 8.02
N GLY A 195 -0.84 -1.25 6.80
CA GLY A 195 0.29 -1.19 5.90
C GLY A 195 1.37 -0.24 6.42
N MET A 196 2.61 -0.49 6.05
CA MET A 196 3.76 0.32 6.44
C MET A 196 4.48 0.86 5.21
N LEU A 197 4.92 2.11 5.29
CA LEU A 197 5.79 2.73 4.30
C LEU A 197 7.13 3.07 4.93
N LYS A 198 8.23 2.67 4.26
CA LYS A 198 9.59 3.01 4.68
C LYS A 198 10.24 3.92 3.63
N ALA A 199 10.64 5.11 4.06
CA ALA A 199 11.33 6.08 3.22
C ALA A 199 12.15 7.05 4.07
N ASN A 200 13.30 7.49 3.56
CA ASN A 200 14.07 8.57 4.17
C ASN A 200 13.69 9.92 3.56
N ASN A 201 13.87 10.99 4.34
CA ASN A 201 13.55 12.36 3.91
C ASN A 201 12.10 12.53 3.41
N LEU A 202 11.16 11.87 4.09
CA LEU A 202 9.75 11.88 3.73
C LEU A 202 9.04 13.12 4.29
N VAL A 203 8.29 13.80 3.43
CA VAL A 203 7.38 14.88 3.84
C VAL A 203 5.94 14.40 3.67
N ILE A 204 5.22 14.30 4.78
CA ILE A 204 3.80 13.93 4.82
C ILE A 204 2.96 15.18 4.59
N SER A 205 2.11 15.20 3.57
CA SER A 205 1.23 16.32 3.28
C SER A 205 -0.12 16.19 3.99
N ASP A 206 -0.91 17.25 3.93
CA ASP A 206 -2.29 17.34 4.44
C ASP A 206 -3.30 16.42 3.70
N LYS A 207 -2.86 15.72 2.66
CA LYS A 207 -3.67 14.76 1.88
C LYS A 207 -3.46 13.32 2.27
N VAL A 208 -2.67 13.07 3.30
CA VAL A 208 -2.48 11.72 3.85
C VAL A 208 -3.58 11.45 4.87
N LYS A 209 -4.31 10.35 4.66
CA LYS A 209 -5.46 9.95 5.48
C LYS A 209 -5.32 8.55 6.01
N VAL A 210 -6.00 8.28 7.11
CA VAL A 210 -6.15 6.92 7.67
C VAL A 210 -7.56 6.43 7.38
N ASN A 211 -7.69 5.24 6.80
CA ASN A 211 -8.98 4.59 6.77
C ASN A 211 -9.27 3.91 8.13
N THR A 212 -10.51 3.58 8.37
CA THR A 212 -10.97 3.04 9.65
C THR A 212 -11.41 1.58 9.53
N GLY A 213 -10.68 0.77 8.75
CA GLY A 213 -10.96 -0.65 8.54
C GLY A 213 -11.06 -1.45 9.85
N PHE A 214 -10.30 -1.05 10.87
CA PHE A 214 -10.36 -1.63 12.21
C PHE A 214 -11.67 -1.37 12.95
N SER A 215 -12.42 -0.33 12.59
CA SER A 215 -13.60 0.11 13.35
C SER A 215 -14.71 -0.94 13.42
N ALA A 216 -14.76 -1.85 12.47
CA ALA A 216 -15.74 -2.94 12.48
C ALA A 216 -15.40 -4.06 13.48
N GLY A 217 -14.17 -4.12 13.97
CA GLY A 217 -13.65 -5.18 14.83
C GLY A 217 -13.40 -4.77 16.28
N THR A 218 -13.59 -3.49 16.64
CA THR A 218 -13.25 -3.00 17.98
C THR A 218 -14.37 -2.21 18.63
N ALA A 219 -14.53 -2.42 19.94
CA ALA A 219 -15.30 -1.56 20.83
C ALA A 219 -14.46 -0.42 21.42
N ASP A 220 -13.17 -0.40 21.21
CA ASP A 220 -12.26 0.59 21.76
C ASP A 220 -12.56 1.99 21.20
N THR A 221 -12.41 2.98 22.06
CA THR A 221 -12.55 4.40 21.68
C THR A 221 -11.22 5.04 21.29
N THR A 222 -10.12 4.34 21.51
CA THR A 222 -8.77 4.76 21.15
C THR A 222 -8.01 3.57 20.58
N VAL A 223 -7.41 3.75 19.41
CA VAL A 223 -6.58 2.75 18.75
C VAL A 223 -5.26 3.41 18.36
N VAL A 224 -4.15 2.80 18.73
CA VAL A 224 -2.81 3.24 18.32
C VAL A 224 -2.29 2.35 17.21
N ILE A 225 -1.92 2.94 16.09
CA ILE A 225 -1.36 2.26 14.94
C ILE A 225 0.12 2.63 14.89
N ASN A 226 0.98 1.68 15.20
CA ASN A 226 2.42 1.93 15.33
C ASN A 226 3.12 1.82 13.97
N ASP A 227 4.18 2.60 13.80
CA ASP A 227 5.14 2.48 12.70
C ASP A 227 4.50 2.55 11.30
N VAL A 228 3.50 3.40 11.10
CA VAL A 228 2.88 3.58 9.77
C VAL A 228 3.86 4.13 8.75
N PHE A 229 4.80 4.96 9.20
CA PHE A 229 5.95 5.42 8.42
C PHE A 229 7.23 5.18 9.19
N LYS A 230 8.22 4.59 8.52
CA LYS A 230 9.55 4.33 9.08
C LYS A 230 10.63 4.98 8.22
N GLY A 231 11.66 5.51 8.87
CA GLY A 231 12.82 6.04 8.18
C GLY A 231 13.44 7.22 8.92
N GLU A 232 14.43 7.84 8.30
CA GLU A 232 15.11 9.02 8.82
C GLU A 232 14.50 10.29 8.23
N ASN A 233 14.46 11.37 9.03
CA ASN A 233 13.98 12.68 8.60
C ASN A 233 12.55 12.65 8.03
N ILE A 234 11.60 12.08 8.76
CA ILE A 234 10.19 12.13 8.43
C ILE A 234 9.57 13.37 9.09
N SER A 235 8.91 14.20 8.31
CA SER A 235 8.20 15.39 8.78
C SER A 235 6.75 15.42 8.32
N GLY A 236 5.92 16.23 8.99
CA GLY A 236 4.52 16.41 8.62
C GLY A 236 3.57 15.37 9.22
N ALA A 237 3.97 14.65 10.26
CA ALA A 237 3.10 13.68 10.94
C ALA A 237 1.78 14.32 11.41
N GLU A 238 1.80 15.59 11.80
CA GLU A 238 0.65 16.38 12.20
C GLU A 238 -0.38 16.60 11.09
N ASN A 239 -0.01 16.38 9.84
CA ASN A 239 -0.90 16.52 8.67
C ASN A 239 -1.80 15.30 8.44
N ILE A 240 -1.54 14.20 9.12
CA ILE A 240 -2.34 12.98 8.96
C ILE A 240 -3.74 13.21 9.51
N SER A 241 -4.75 12.85 8.72
CA SER A 241 -6.15 13.01 9.10
C SER A 241 -6.93 11.70 8.91
N SER A 242 -8.12 11.63 9.49
CA SER A 242 -9.02 10.49 9.28
C SER A 242 -9.78 10.61 7.97
N SER A 243 -10.07 9.49 7.34
CA SER A 243 -10.96 9.42 6.18
C SER A 243 -12.44 9.52 6.54
N THR A 244 -12.78 9.45 7.83
CA THR A 244 -14.16 9.51 8.32
C THR A 244 -14.31 10.53 9.45
N VAL A 245 -15.52 11.05 9.63
CA VAL A 245 -15.85 12.01 10.71
C VAL A 245 -16.01 11.34 12.06
N MET A 246 -16.20 10.02 12.11
CA MET A 246 -16.39 9.28 13.36
C MET A 246 -15.09 9.06 14.13
N TRP A 247 -13.95 9.22 13.48
CA TRP A 247 -12.64 9.04 14.08
C TRP A 247 -11.76 10.25 13.81
N ASN A 248 -11.03 10.65 14.84
CA ASN A 248 -9.97 11.65 14.72
C ASN A 248 -8.62 10.94 14.64
N ALA A 249 -7.78 11.32 13.69
CA ALA A 249 -6.43 10.80 13.55
C ALA A 249 -5.41 11.84 14.00
N GLN A 250 -4.43 11.41 14.79
CA GLN A 250 -3.31 12.24 15.22
C GLN A 250 -2.01 11.49 14.99
N GLY A 251 -1.24 11.94 14.01
CA GLY A 251 0.11 11.44 13.75
C GLY A 251 1.11 12.03 14.73
N SER A 252 2.05 11.24 15.18
CA SER A 252 3.16 11.65 16.05
C SER A 252 4.44 10.92 15.70
N THR A 253 5.58 11.57 15.90
CA THR A 253 6.90 10.96 15.73
C THR A 253 7.37 10.36 17.05
N ASP A 254 7.75 9.10 17.03
CA ASP A 254 8.29 8.41 18.20
C ASP A 254 9.79 8.75 18.43
N ALA A 255 10.37 8.16 19.48
CA ALA A 255 11.78 8.37 19.83
C ALA A 255 12.76 7.83 18.77
N SER A 256 12.34 6.92 17.93
CA SER A 256 13.14 6.35 16.83
C SER A 256 13.01 7.14 15.52
N GLY A 257 12.16 8.18 15.51
CA GLY A 257 11.88 8.97 14.30
C GLY A 257 10.79 8.38 13.41
N ASN A 258 10.18 7.27 13.79
CA ASN A 258 9.06 6.68 13.08
C ASN A 258 7.74 7.39 13.42
N VAL A 259 6.74 7.20 12.59
CA VAL A 259 5.43 7.85 12.78
C VAL A 259 4.40 6.82 13.22
N ASP A 260 3.77 7.13 14.35
CA ASP A 260 2.59 6.43 14.87
C ASP A 260 1.35 7.28 14.64
N VAL A 261 0.20 6.64 14.56
CA VAL A 261 -1.10 7.31 14.48
C VAL A 261 -1.98 6.86 15.64
N THR A 262 -2.46 7.84 16.41
CA THR A 262 -3.49 7.60 17.42
C THR A 262 -4.85 7.96 16.82
N MET A 263 -5.76 7.00 16.81
CA MET A 263 -7.14 7.16 16.39
C MET A 263 -8.02 7.25 17.61
N THR A 264 -8.84 8.30 17.69
CA THR A 264 -9.80 8.50 18.77
C THR A 264 -11.20 8.60 18.18
N LYS A 265 -12.13 7.81 18.71
CA LYS A 265 -13.52 7.84 18.27
C LYS A 265 -14.21 9.09 18.78
N ASN A 266 -14.86 9.81 17.88
CA ASN A 266 -15.71 10.93 18.22
C ASN A 266 -17.06 10.43 18.75
N ALA A 267 -17.65 11.15 19.71
CA ALA A 267 -19.01 10.86 20.14
C ALA A 267 -19.99 11.08 18.97
N TYR A 268 -21.05 10.29 18.91
CA TYR A 268 -22.09 10.48 17.87
C TYR A 268 -22.72 11.86 17.97
N THR A 269 -22.86 12.37 19.20
CA THR A 269 -23.38 13.72 19.47
C THR A 269 -22.51 14.84 18.92
N ASP A 270 -21.20 14.62 18.80
CA ASP A 270 -20.26 15.62 18.29
C ASP A 270 -20.27 15.69 16.74
N VAL A 271 -20.74 14.63 16.07
CA VAL A 271 -20.77 14.58 14.61
C VAL A 271 -22.16 14.82 14.02
N VAL A 272 -23.20 14.82 14.84
CA VAL A 272 -24.58 15.09 14.42
C VAL A 272 -24.84 16.60 14.45
N THR A 273 -25.09 17.16 13.27
CA THR A 273 -25.41 18.60 13.12
C THR A 273 -26.92 18.89 13.16
N ASP A 274 -27.77 17.87 13.02
CA ASP A 274 -29.22 17.98 13.01
C ASP A 274 -29.80 17.64 14.41
N SER A 275 -30.44 18.62 15.03
CA SER A 275 -31.04 18.47 16.34
C SER A 275 -32.14 17.43 16.41
N SER A 276 -32.77 17.08 15.29
CA SER A 276 -33.83 16.09 15.24
C SER A 276 -33.34 14.64 15.45
N VAL A 277 -32.05 14.38 15.19
CA VAL A 277 -31.43 13.06 15.35
C VAL A 277 -30.49 12.97 16.56
N ASN A 278 -30.31 14.07 17.27
CA ASN A 278 -29.39 14.14 18.42
C ASN A 278 -29.78 13.16 19.55
N ASN A 279 -31.06 12.91 19.77
CA ASN A 279 -31.50 11.93 20.76
C ASN A 279 -31.06 10.48 20.40
N VAL A 280 -31.07 10.16 19.10
CA VAL A 280 -30.57 8.87 18.61
C VAL A 280 -29.06 8.79 18.82
N ALA A 281 -28.33 9.86 18.52
CA ALA A 281 -26.89 9.94 18.75
C ALA A 281 -26.52 9.73 20.22
N GLN A 282 -27.26 10.33 21.15
CA GLN A 282 -27.05 10.14 22.59
C GLN A 282 -27.27 8.69 23.03
N VAL A 283 -28.28 8.00 22.49
CA VAL A 283 -28.54 6.60 22.79
C VAL A 283 -27.40 5.72 22.25
N LEU A 284 -26.90 6.02 21.06
CA LEU A 284 -25.77 5.29 20.47
C LEU A 284 -24.49 5.47 21.28
N ASP A 285 -24.18 6.72 21.72
CA ASP A 285 -23.03 6.97 22.57
C ASP A 285 -23.12 6.23 23.91
N SER A 286 -24.28 6.24 24.55
CA SER A 286 -24.48 5.55 25.83
C SER A 286 -24.42 4.02 25.67
N GLY A 287 -24.90 3.47 24.57
CA GLY A 287 -24.79 2.05 24.25
C GLY A 287 -23.36 1.60 24.00
N TYR A 288 -22.54 2.48 23.43
CA TYR A 288 -21.13 2.17 23.12
C TYR A 288 -20.22 2.20 24.36
N THR A 289 -20.52 3.08 25.32
CA THR A 289 -19.72 3.22 26.54
C THR A 289 -20.07 2.18 27.62
N ASN A 290 -21.18 1.45 27.48
CA ASN A 290 -21.65 0.48 28.47
C ASN A 290 -21.41 -0.99 28.05
N ASN A 291 -20.72 -1.26 26.96
CA ASN A 291 -20.26 -2.58 26.54
C ASN A 291 -18.74 -2.65 26.61
#